data_26d114232f141e8b5e0a3563b708b208
#
_entry.id   26d114232f141e8b5e0a3563b708b208
#
_cell.length_a   1.000
_cell.length_b   1.000
_cell.length_c   1.000
_cell.angle_alpha   90.00
_cell.angle_beta   90.00
_cell.angle_gamma   90.00
#
_symmetry.space_group_name_H-M   'P 1'
#
loop_
_entity.id
_entity.type
_entity.pdbx_description
1 polymer ?
#
loop_
_entity_poly.entity_id
_entity_poly.type
_entity_poly.pdbx_seq_one_letter_code
_entity_poly.pdbx_strand_id
1 'polypeptide(L)'
;LAEEGTIFIDEVGDIPLDIQTKLIRVVQDREFSRVGGREIQKADVRILAATNQDLERAVREKRFREDLYFRLKVIPIFLPPLRERRGDIPLLVSYFVEKINREMGTRISGVSPEALKLLEEHPWPGNVRELENTLIRAAVLSPGPILFPKDFTLQSRQVGGAPEVDNLSLEEIIHRKLEDYFERTKGVDIDNLY
;
A
#
# COMPACT_ATOMS: atom_id res chain seq x y z
N LEU A 1 23.98 -11.24 -3.58
CA LEU A 1 23.28 -10.11 -4.23
C LEU A 1 23.22 -8.85 -3.36
N ALA A 2 23.30 -8.96 -2.02
CA ALA A 2 23.23 -7.83 -1.09
C ALA A 2 24.52 -7.68 -0.25
N GLU A 3 25.62 -8.26 -0.69
CA GLU A 3 26.91 -8.14 -0.02
C GLU A 3 27.36 -6.68 0.01
N GLU A 4 27.78 -6.18 1.17
CA GLU A 4 28.04 -4.76 1.44
C GLU A 4 26.83 -3.80 1.23
N GLY A 5 25.63 -4.38 1.08
CA GLY A 5 24.38 -3.67 0.83
C GLY A 5 23.43 -3.65 2.01
N THR A 6 22.15 -3.36 1.70
CA THR A 6 21.07 -3.33 2.67
C THR A 6 20.00 -4.35 2.31
N ILE A 7 19.60 -5.16 3.30
CA ILE A 7 18.42 -6.05 3.20
C ILE A 7 17.27 -5.37 3.94
N PHE A 8 16.15 -5.19 3.27
CA PHE A 8 14.90 -4.76 3.87
C PHE A 8 13.98 -5.96 4.07
N ILE A 9 13.56 -6.19 5.30
CA ILE A 9 12.64 -7.27 5.68
C ILE A 9 11.31 -6.61 6.04
N ASP A 10 10.35 -6.73 5.14
CA ASP A 10 9.00 -6.23 5.39
C ASP A 10 8.17 -7.27 6.16
N GLU A 11 7.22 -6.77 6.97
CA GLU A 11 6.29 -7.58 7.76
C GLU A 11 7.00 -8.66 8.61
N VAL A 12 8.12 -8.29 9.26
CA VAL A 12 8.93 -9.24 10.06
C VAL A 12 8.12 -9.92 11.17
N GLY A 13 7.03 -9.31 11.63
CA GLY A 13 6.12 -9.87 12.64
C GLY A 13 5.31 -11.08 12.15
N ASP A 14 5.19 -11.29 10.84
CA ASP A 14 4.44 -12.40 10.23
C ASP A 14 5.32 -13.63 9.92
N ILE A 15 6.61 -13.51 10.15
CA ILE A 15 7.57 -14.60 9.87
C ILE A 15 7.31 -15.77 10.84
N PRO A 16 7.15 -17.02 10.34
CA PRO A 16 7.01 -18.21 11.19
C PRO A 16 8.21 -18.44 12.12
N LEU A 17 7.98 -19.04 13.30
CA LEU A 17 9.00 -19.25 14.33
C LEU A 17 10.22 -20.04 13.87
N ASP A 18 10.05 -21.01 12.98
CA ASP A 18 11.16 -21.80 12.39
C ASP A 18 12.06 -20.93 11.51
N ILE A 19 11.48 -19.98 10.77
CA ILE A 19 12.23 -19.02 9.95
C ILE A 19 12.87 -17.95 10.83
N GLN A 20 12.20 -17.49 11.90
CA GLN A 20 12.80 -16.58 12.87
C GLN A 20 14.10 -17.16 13.46
N THR A 21 14.15 -18.48 13.69
CA THR A 21 15.36 -19.17 14.16
C THR A 21 16.51 -19.11 13.16
N LYS A 22 16.22 -19.08 11.87
CA LYS A 22 17.24 -18.90 10.82
C LYS A 22 17.65 -17.44 10.69
N LEU A 23 16.67 -16.54 10.78
CA LEU A 23 16.91 -15.11 10.67
C LEU A 23 17.82 -14.59 11.79
N ILE A 24 17.69 -15.12 13.02
CA ILE A 24 18.54 -14.68 14.13
C ILE A 24 20.02 -14.95 13.85
N ARG A 25 20.38 -16.07 13.18
CA ARG A 25 21.75 -16.35 12.79
C ARG A 25 22.30 -15.31 11.80
N VAL A 26 21.48 -14.87 10.87
CA VAL A 26 21.87 -13.81 9.91
C VAL A 26 22.06 -12.47 10.62
N VAL A 27 21.16 -12.14 11.55
CA VAL A 27 21.22 -10.88 12.27
C VAL A 27 22.35 -10.84 13.30
N GLN A 28 22.61 -11.95 13.99
CA GLN A 28 23.58 -12.06 15.07
C GLN A 28 24.97 -12.42 14.58
N ASP A 29 25.07 -13.51 13.80
CA ASP A 29 26.34 -14.11 13.43
C ASP A 29 26.82 -13.65 12.05
N ARG A 30 25.94 -12.95 11.30
CA ARG A 30 26.16 -12.57 9.89
C ARG A 30 26.45 -13.80 9.02
N GLU A 31 25.82 -14.93 9.36
CA GLU A 31 26.03 -16.20 8.70
C GLU A 31 24.71 -16.75 8.17
N PHE A 32 24.77 -17.32 6.98
CA PHE A 32 23.64 -18.01 6.38
C PHE A 32 24.11 -19.25 5.60
N SER A 33 23.21 -20.21 5.41
CA SER A 33 23.41 -21.32 4.49
C SER A 33 22.35 -21.28 3.40
N ARG A 34 22.73 -21.68 2.18
CA ARG A 34 21.77 -21.83 1.09
C ARG A 34 20.78 -22.96 1.41
N VAL A 35 19.56 -22.84 0.90
CA VAL A 35 18.56 -23.90 1.04
C VAL A 35 19.10 -25.18 0.43
N GLY A 36 19.21 -26.28 1.25
CA GLY A 36 19.81 -27.54 0.84
C GLY A 36 21.35 -27.61 0.87
N GLY A 37 22.02 -26.48 1.14
CA GLY A 37 23.46 -26.40 1.25
C GLY A 37 23.94 -26.62 2.70
N ARG A 38 25.16 -27.14 2.86
CA ARG A 38 25.85 -27.30 4.17
C ARG A 38 26.93 -26.24 4.42
N GLU A 39 27.28 -25.47 3.40
CA GLU A 39 28.27 -24.41 3.51
C GLU A 39 27.69 -23.18 4.21
N ILE A 40 28.41 -22.71 5.24
CA ILE A 40 28.13 -21.46 5.92
C ILE A 40 28.80 -20.34 5.12
N GLN A 41 28.02 -19.34 4.74
CA GLN A 41 28.47 -18.13 4.05
C GLN A 41 28.30 -16.94 4.98
N LYS A 42 29.26 -16.02 4.94
CA LYS A 42 29.17 -14.74 5.67
C LYS A 42 28.46 -13.72 4.79
N ALA A 43 27.64 -12.86 5.42
CA ALA A 43 26.99 -11.75 4.76
C ALA A 43 27.30 -10.46 5.50
N ASP A 44 28.06 -9.58 4.90
CA ASP A 44 28.19 -8.20 5.41
C ASP A 44 27.07 -7.35 4.84
N VAL A 45 25.97 -7.26 5.61
CA VAL A 45 24.75 -6.57 5.19
C VAL A 45 24.20 -5.71 6.31
N ARG A 46 23.64 -4.56 5.94
CA ARG A 46 22.80 -3.78 6.80
C ARG A 46 21.37 -4.34 6.77
N ILE A 47 20.76 -4.55 7.93
CA ILE A 47 19.39 -5.05 8.04
C ILE A 47 18.47 -3.91 8.45
N LEU A 48 17.39 -3.73 7.68
CA LEU A 48 16.25 -2.92 8.02
C LEU A 48 15.03 -3.84 8.13
N ALA A 49 14.30 -3.76 9.22
CA ALA A 49 13.08 -4.54 9.41
C ALA A 49 11.90 -3.61 9.61
N ALA A 50 10.76 -3.94 9.00
CA ALA A 50 9.50 -3.24 9.18
C ALA A 50 8.42 -4.20 9.65
N THR A 51 7.46 -3.69 10.41
CA THR A 51 6.27 -4.42 10.84
C THR A 51 5.15 -3.45 11.17
N ASN A 52 3.93 -3.89 10.95
CA ASN A 52 2.71 -3.22 11.41
C ASN A 52 2.17 -3.81 12.72
N GLN A 53 2.84 -4.84 13.28
CA GLN A 53 2.44 -5.53 14.49
C GLN A 53 3.17 -4.99 15.74
N ASP A 54 2.51 -5.08 16.89
CA ASP A 54 3.14 -4.91 18.18
C ASP A 54 4.00 -6.16 18.50
N LEU A 55 5.31 -6.07 18.22
CA LEU A 55 6.24 -7.17 18.46
C LEU A 55 6.39 -7.50 19.95
N GLU A 56 6.23 -6.54 20.86
CA GLU A 56 6.29 -6.80 22.32
C GLU A 56 5.13 -7.69 22.74
N ARG A 57 3.94 -7.42 22.19
CA ARG A 57 2.79 -8.29 22.39
C ARG A 57 3.01 -9.67 21.76
N ALA A 58 3.55 -9.73 20.54
CA ALA A 58 3.86 -11.00 19.86
C ALA A 58 4.87 -11.84 20.64
N VAL A 59 5.86 -11.23 21.29
CA VAL A 59 6.80 -11.91 22.20
C VAL A 59 6.07 -12.48 23.42
N ARG A 60 5.24 -11.69 24.11
CA ARG A 60 4.43 -12.18 25.25
C ARG A 60 3.52 -13.35 24.86
N GLU A 61 2.96 -13.32 23.67
CA GLU A 61 2.11 -14.37 23.11
C GLU A 61 2.91 -15.54 22.51
N LYS A 62 4.23 -15.54 22.62
CA LYS A 62 5.14 -16.56 22.05
C LYS A 62 5.03 -16.77 20.54
N ARG A 63 4.53 -15.79 19.81
CA ARG A 63 4.46 -15.76 18.33
C ARG A 63 5.71 -15.16 17.70
N PHE A 64 6.49 -14.41 18.48
CA PHE A 64 7.76 -13.84 18.06
C PHE A 64 8.84 -14.17 19.10
N ARG A 65 10.04 -14.48 18.66
CA ARG A 65 11.15 -14.83 19.55
C ARG A 65 11.71 -13.58 20.20
N GLU A 66 11.92 -13.66 21.50
CA GLU A 66 12.46 -12.55 22.31
C GLU A 66 13.91 -12.19 21.90
N ASP A 67 14.74 -13.21 21.61
CA ASP A 67 16.11 -13.01 21.18
C ASP A 67 16.20 -12.24 19.85
N LEU A 68 15.35 -12.57 18.88
CA LEU A 68 15.26 -11.85 17.61
C LEU A 68 14.73 -10.42 17.78
N TYR A 69 13.74 -10.23 18.64
CA TYR A 69 13.19 -8.91 18.94
C TYR A 69 14.26 -7.94 19.43
N PHE A 70 15.06 -8.32 20.43
CA PHE A 70 16.12 -7.47 20.95
C PHE A 70 17.25 -7.21 19.95
N ARG A 71 17.49 -8.10 19.02
CA ARG A 71 18.48 -7.90 17.96
C ARG A 71 18.01 -6.95 16.87
N LEU A 72 16.70 -6.94 16.56
CA LEU A 72 16.12 -6.02 15.58
C LEU A 72 15.83 -4.63 16.17
N LYS A 73 15.42 -4.53 17.45
CA LYS A 73 15.08 -3.28 18.12
C LYS A 73 16.31 -2.50 18.60
N VAL A 74 17.25 -2.20 17.70
CA VAL A 74 18.43 -1.40 18.03
C VAL A 74 18.13 0.09 17.87
N ILE A 75 17.54 0.48 16.75
CA ILE A 75 17.13 1.86 16.46
C ILE A 75 15.67 1.81 15.97
N PRO A 76 14.69 1.98 16.86
CA PRO A 76 13.29 1.99 16.46
C PRO A 76 12.94 3.30 15.76
N ILE A 77 12.28 3.20 14.60
CA ILE A 77 11.73 4.33 13.87
C ILE A 77 10.22 4.14 13.82
N PHE A 78 9.49 5.05 14.45
CA PHE A 78 8.04 5.03 14.43
C PHE A 78 7.52 5.88 13.28
N LEU A 79 6.72 5.29 12.39
CA LEU A 79 6.06 5.98 11.29
C LEU A 79 4.62 6.30 11.71
N PRO A 80 4.26 7.59 11.89
CA PRO A 80 2.91 7.95 12.26
C PRO A 80 1.93 7.62 11.13
N PRO A 81 0.70 7.19 11.44
CA PRO A 81 -0.34 6.97 10.45
C PRO A 81 -0.77 8.29 9.79
N LEU A 82 -1.39 8.20 8.61
CA LEU A 82 -1.75 9.38 7.80
C LEU A 82 -2.68 10.36 8.54
N ARG A 83 -3.57 9.85 9.40
CA ARG A 83 -4.46 10.69 10.26
C ARG A 83 -3.70 11.63 11.21
N GLU A 84 -2.45 11.32 11.54
CA GLU A 84 -1.58 12.13 12.42
C GLU A 84 -0.69 13.10 11.64
N ARG A 85 -0.66 12.97 10.30
CA ARG A 85 0.09 13.84 9.40
C ARG A 85 -0.77 14.36 8.24
N ARG A 86 -1.94 14.90 8.60
CA ARG A 86 -2.93 15.40 7.63
C ARG A 86 -2.39 16.46 6.67
N GLY A 87 -1.40 17.25 7.12
CA GLY A 87 -0.72 18.23 6.29
C GLY A 87 0.03 17.66 5.08
N ASP A 88 0.31 16.33 5.07
CA ASP A 88 0.94 15.66 3.92
C ASP A 88 -0.08 15.33 2.83
N ILE A 89 -1.39 15.30 3.16
CA ILE A 89 -2.44 14.86 2.23
C ILE A 89 -2.46 15.69 0.95
N PRO A 90 -2.40 17.04 0.97
CA PRO A 90 -2.38 17.83 -0.26
C PRO A 90 -1.21 17.46 -1.21
N LEU A 91 -0.03 17.24 -0.65
CA LEU A 91 1.16 16.84 -1.42
C LEU A 91 1.01 15.44 -2.00
N LEU A 92 0.51 14.49 -1.21
CA LEU A 92 0.22 13.13 -1.66
C LEU A 92 -0.84 13.11 -2.75
N VAL A 93 -1.91 13.91 -2.62
CA VAL A 93 -2.96 14.04 -3.64
C VAL A 93 -2.37 14.55 -4.96
N SER A 94 -1.57 15.61 -4.92
CA SER A 94 -0.92 16.14 -6.12
C SER A 94 -0.01 15.10 -6.78
N TYR A 95 0.81 14.43 -6.00
CA TYR A 95 1.70 13.37 -6.48
C TYR A 95 0.93 12.20 -7.13
N PHE A 96 -0.14 11.72 -6.47
CA PHE A 96 -0.92 10.61 -7.01
C PHE A 96 -1.72 11.00 -8.25
N VAL A 97 -2.25 12.21 -8.33
CA VAL A 97 -2.92 12.69 -9.56
C VAL A 97 -1.95 12.68 -10.75
N GLU A 98 -0.73 13.15 -10.57
CA GLU A 98 0.28 13.11 -11.62
C GLU A 98 0.65 11.66 -11.99
N LYS A 99 0.84 10.79 -11.01
CA LYS A 99 1.13 9.36 -11.20
C LYS A 99 0.01 8.68 -11.99
N ILE A 100 -1.24 8.86 -11.57
CA ILE A 100 -2.43 8.27 -12.20
C ILE A 100 -2.55 8.74 -13.66
N ASN A 101 -2.39 10.03 -13.92
CA ASN A 101 -2.42 10.57 -15.28
C ASN A 101 -1.37 9.91 -16.18
N ARG A 102 -0.16 9.71 -15.67
CA ARG A 102 0.93 9.09 -16.43
C ARG A 102 0.71 7.60 -16.67
N GLU A 103 0.22 6.86 -15.66
CA GLU A 103 0.11 5.41 -15.72
C GLU A 103 -1.19 4.94 -16.39
N MET A 104 -2.27 5.70 -16.25
CA MET A 104 -3.61 5.33 -16.74
C MET A 104 -4.10 6.19 -17.92
N GLY A 105 -3.30 7.16 -18.37
CA GLY A 105 -3.68 8.04 -19.48
C GLY A 105 -4.84 8.97 -19.16
N THR A 106 -5.17 9.19 -17.89
CA THR A 106 -6.21 10.13 -17.47
C THR A 106 -5.75 11.58 -17.65
N ARG A 107 -6.68 12.54 -17.60
CA ARG A 107 -6.38 13.97 -17.75
C ARG A 107 -6.94 14.77 -16.58
N ILE A 108 -6.70 14.29 -15.37
CA ILE A 108 -7.13 14.99 -14.16
C ILE A 108 -6.20 16.18 -13.92
N SER A 109 -6.75 17.38 -13.88
CA SER A 109 -6.01 18.62 -13.61
C SER A 109 -5.84 18.89 -12.12
N GLY A 110 -6.66 18.27 -11.26
CA GLY A 110 -6.58 18.44 -9.82
C GLY A 110 -7.85 18.02 -9.07
N VAL A 111 -7.87 18.37 -7.80
CA VAL A 111 -8.94 18.11 -6.85
C VAL A 111 -9.50 19.46 -6.39
N SER A 112 -10.83 19.59 -6.30
CA SER A 112 -11.43 20.84 -5.82
C SER A 112 -11.09 21.13 -4.35
N PRO A 113 -11.07 22.39 -3.91
CA PRO A 113 -10.79 22.73 -2.50
C PRO A 113 -11.70 22.01 -1.51
N GLU A 114 -12.98 21.85 -1.84
CA GLU A 114 -13.97 21.17 -1.02
C GLU A 114 -13.67 19.66 -0.93
N ALA A 115 -13.25 19.06 -2.05
CA ALA A 115 -12.85 17.66 -2.06
C ALA A 115 -11.52 17.44 -1.32
N LEU A 116 -10.58 18.37 -1.45
CA LEU A 116 -9.32 18.28 -0.70
C LEU A 116 -9.58 18.34 0.81
N LYS A 117 -10.45 19.24 1.26
CA LYS A 117 -10.85 19.31 2.67
C LYS A 117 -11.49 18.01 3.15
N LEU A 118 -12.37 17.41 2.35
CA LEU A 118 -12.98 16.10 2.65
C LEU A 118 -11.91 15.01 2.83
N LEU A 119 -10.88 14.99 1.97
CA LEU A 119 -9.77 14.04 2.06
C LEU A 119 -8.90 14.28 3.31
N GLU A 120 -8.66 15.52 3.71
CA GLU A 120 -7.92 15.88 4.92
C GLU A 120 -8.65 15.48 6.21
N GLU A 121 -9.98 15.54 6.23
CA GLU A 121 -10.81 15.19 7.38
C GLU A 121 -10.97 13.66 7.56
N HIS A 122 -10.80 12.88 6.49
CA HIS A 122 -10.98 11.42 6.54
C HIS A 122 -9.88 10.75 7.40
N PRO A 123 -10.21 9.71 8.20
CA PRO A 123 -9.28 9.08 9.12
C PRO A 123 -8.24 8.13 8.49
N TRP A 124 -8.43 7.74 7.25
CA TRP A 124 -7.52 6.89 6.45
C TRP A 124 -7.02 5.64 7.20
N PRO A 125 -7.89 4.69 7.58
CA PRO A 125 -7.47 3.46 8.26
C PRO A 125 -6.48 2.63 7.44
N GLY A 126 -6.58 2.64 6.10
CA GLY A 126 -5.62 2.03 5.17
C GLY A 126 -4.45 2.96 4.78
N ASN A 127 -4.31 4.11 5.47
CA ASN A 127 -3.22 5.07 5.26
C ASN A 127 -3.07 5.52 3.80
N VAL A 128 -1.83 5.63 3.33
CA VAL A 128 -1.48 6.12 1.99
C VAL A 128 -2.02 5.20 0.88
N ARG A 129 -2.06 3.88 1.11
CA ARG A 129 -2.62 2.92 0.14
C ARG A 129 -4.12 3.15 -0.09
N GLU A 130 -4.88 3.44 0.97
CA GLU A 130 -6.31 3.76 0.84
C GLU A 130 -6.52 5.08 0.11
N LEU A 131 -5.74 6.11 0.42
CA LEU A 131 -5.77 7.40 -0.28
C LEU A 131 -5.48 7.22 -1.77
N GLU A 132 -4.42 6.49 -2.14
CA GLU A 132 -4.06 6.20 -3.52
C GLU A 132 -5.19 5.48 -4.26
N ASN A 133 -5.72 4.39 -3.70
CA ASN A 133 -6.82 3.63 -4.31
C ASN A 133 -8.09 4.48 -4.47
N THR A 134 -8.37 5.34 -3.51
CA THR A 134 -9.52 6.26 -3.56
C THR A 134 -9.36 7.27 -4.70
N LEU A 135 -8.17 7.83 -4.88
CA LEU A 135 -7.87 8.74 -5.98
C LEU A 135 -7.92 8.04 -7.35
N ILE A 136 -7.40 6.80 -7.45
CA ILE A 136 -7.49 6.00 -8.68
C ILE A 136 -8.96 5.80 -9.07
N ARG A 137 -9.81 5.36 -8.14
CA ARG A 137 -11.24 5.16 -8.39
C ARG A 137 -11.91 6.47 -8.85
N ALA A 138 -11.67 7.56 -8.14
CA ALA A 138 -12.22 8.86 -8.48
C ALA A 138 -11.78 9.30 -9.89
N ALA A 139 -10.50 9.19 -10.22
CA ALA A 139 -9.95 9.60 -11.50
C ALA A 139 -10.47 8.77 -12.69
N VAL A 140 -10.68 7.46 -12.48
CA VAL A 140 -11.21 6.56 -13.51
C VAL A 140 -12.69 6.78 -13.74
N LEU A 141 -13.46 7.08 -12.68
CA LEU A 141 -14.92 7.22 -12.76
C LEU A 141 -15.39 8.65 -13.06
N SER A 142 -14.55 9.66 -12.79
CA SER A 142 -14.92 11.06 -13.04
C SER A 142 -15.03 11.34 -14.54
N PRO A 143 -16.10 12.03 -14.95
CA PRO A 143 -16.27 12.46 -16.34
C PRO A 143 -15.45 13.71 -16.71
N GLY A 144 -14.88 14.39 -15.71
CA GLY A 144 -14.24 15.69 -15.88
C GLY A 144 -12.80 15.75 -15.40
N PRO A 145 -12.07 16.83 -15.70
CA PRO A 145 -10.67 16.97 -15.34
C PRO A 145 -10.45 17.40 -13.88
N ILE A 146 -11.49 17.78 -13.14
CA ILE A 146 -11.40 18.15 -11.73
C ILE A 146 -12.24 17.19 -10.91
N LEU A 147 -11.64 16.64 -9.84
CA LEU A 147 -12.31 15.75 -8.91
C LEU A 147 -13.05 16.56 -7.83
N PHE A 148 -14.34 16.34 -7.70
CA PHE A 148 -15.22 16.95 -6.71
C PHE A 148 -15.57 15.98 -5.58
N PRO A 149 -16.14 16.43 -4.44
CA PRO A 149 -16.53 15.55 -3.32
C PRO A 149 -17.40 14.35 -3.74
N LYS A 150 -18.28 14.53 -4.72
CA LYS A 150 -19.15 13.46 -5.26
C LYS A 150 -18.42 12.32 -5.97
N ASP A 151 -17.19 12.55 -6.42
CA ASP A 151 -16.37 11.58 -7.13
C ASP A 151 -15.65 10.61 -6.15
N PHE A 152 -15.71 10.91 -4.84
CA PHE A 152 -15.08 10.12 -3.79
C PHE A 152 -16.09 9.29 -3.01
N THR A 153 -15.94 7.98 -3.04
CA THR A 153 -16.67 7.06 -2.17
C THR A 153 -15.82 6.79 -0.94
N LEU A 154 -15.98 7.63 0.10
CA LEU A 154 -15.30 7.45 1.38
C LEU A 154 -16.17 6.57 2.28
N GLN A 155 -15.71 5.36 2.60
CA GLN A 155 -16.40 4.50 3.55
C GLN A 155 -16.20 5.05 4.96
N SER A 156 -17.21 5.72 5.51
CA SER A 156 -17.31 5.89 6.94
C SER A 156 -17.63 4.52 7.55
N ARG A 157 -16.63 3.84 8.11
CA ARG A 157 -16.89 2.69 8.96
C ARG A 157 -17.67 3.17 10.21
N GLN A 158 -18.97 3.19 10.11
CA GLN A 158 -19.80 2.98 11.29
C GLN A 158 -19.63 1.51 11.68
N VAL A 159 -19.08 1.28 12.87
CA VAL A 159 -19.09 0.00 13.52
C VAL A 159 -20.56 -0.32 13.80
N GLY A 160 -21.14 -1.22 13.02
CA GLY A 160 -22.50 -1.69 13.24
C GLY A 160 -23.38 -1.63 11.99
N GLY A 161 -23.50 -2.75 11.29
CA GLY A 161 -24.48 -2.96 10.22
C GLY A 161 -23.91 -2.82 8.82
N ALA A 162 -23.71 -3.94 8.14
CA ALA A 162 -23.44 -3.97 6.72
C ALA A 162 -24.62 -3.40 5.95
N PRO A 163 -24.39 -2.55 4.94
CA PRO A 163 -25.05 -2.71 3.67
C PRO A 163 -24.05 -3.24 2.64
N GLU A 164 -24.40 -4.36 2.06
CA GLU A 164 -23.89 -4.80 0.76
C GLU A 164 -24.17 -3.70 -0.26
N VAL A 165 -23.16 -2.90 -0.60
CA VAL A 165 -23.09 -2.20 -1.89
C VAL A 165 -21.63 -1.99 -2.23
N ASP A 166 -21.21 -2.67 -3.31
CA ASP A 166 -20.05 -2.41 -4.18
C ASP A 166 -18.64 -2.40 -3.54
N ASN A 167 -18.23 -3.53 -3.02
CA ASN A 167 -16.81 -3.93 -2.99
C ASN A 167 -16.38 -4.46 -4.38
N LEU A 168 -16.61 -3.68 -5.43
CA LEU A 168 -16.06 -4.03 -6.73
C LEU A 168 -14.54 -3.91 -6.66
N SER A 169 -13.86 -4.99 -6.99
CA SER A 169 -12.41 -4.96 -7.17
C SER A 169 -12.03 -3.97 -8.28
N LEU A 170 -10.78 -3.51 -8.31
CA LEU A 170 -10.29 -2.66 -9.40
C LEU A 170 -10.52 -3.33 -10.76
N GLU A 171 -10.39 -4.66 -10.82
CA GLU A 171 -10.64 -5.47 -12.01
C GLU A 171 -12.10 -5.41 -12.47
N GLU A 172 -13.06 -5.49 -11.54
CA GLU A 172 -14.49 -5.37 -11.83
C GLU A 172 -14.87 -3.96 -12.30
N ILE A 173 -14.24 -2.92 -11.72
CA ILE A 173 -14.44 -1.53 -12.15
C ILE A 173 -13.91 -1.31 -13.57
N ILE A 174 -12.73 -1.85 -13.89
CA ILE A 174 -12.12 -1.79 -15.21
C ILE A 174 -12.98 -2.57 -16.21
N HIS A 175 -13.45 -3.76 -15.86
CA HIS A 175 -14.28 -4.59 -16.71
C HIS A 175 -15.60 -3.90 -17.07
N ARG A 176 -16.28 -3.31 -16.10
CA ARG A 176 -17.53 -2.55 -16.30
C ARG A 176 -17.33 -1.31 -17.17
N LYS A 177 -16.18 -0.60 -17.03
CA LYS A 177 -15.87 0.54 -17.92
C LYS A 177 -15.51 0.11 -19.34
N LEU A 178 -14.84 -1.01 -19.51
CA LEU A 178 -14.58 -1.57 -20.83
C LEU A 178 -15.89 -2.00 -21.49
N GLU A 179 -16.80 -2.64 -20.77
CA GLU A 179 -18.13 -2.98 -21.28
C GLU A 179 -18.92 -1.73 -21.70
N ASP A 180 -18.98 -0.69 -20.85
CA ASP A 180 -19.62 0.59 -21.17
C ASP A 180 -18.98 1.27 -22.41
N TYR A 181 -17.66 1.19 -22.54
CA TYR A 181 -16.93 1.72 -23.69
C TYR A 181 -17.28 0.93 -24.96
N PHE A 182 -17.27 -0.39 -24.91
CA PHE A 182 -17.64 -1.25 -26.03
C PHE A 182 -19.12 -1.11 -26.43
N GLU A 183 -20.04 -0.94 -25.47
CA GLU A 183 -21.45 -0.68 -25.77
C GLU A 183 -21.64 0.68 -26.47
N ARG A 184 -20.90 1.72 -26.06
CA ARG A 184 -20.94 3.07 -26.70
C ARG A 184 -20.27 3.09 -28.07
N THR A 185 -19.31 2.21 -28.33
CA THR A 185 -18.59 2.13 -29.63
C THR A 185 -19.19 1.14 -30.60
N LYS A 186 -20.15 0.32 -30.21
CA LYS A 186 -20.89 -0.61 -31.10
C LYS A 186 -21.68 0.08 -32.22
N GLY A 187 -21.75 1.40 -32.25
CA GLY A 187 -22.39 2.20 -33.30
C GLY A 187 -21.45 3.04 -34.16
N VAL A 188 -20.13 2.97 -33.92
CA VAL A 188 -19.15 3.72 -34.72
C VAL A 188 -18.61 2.77 -35.79
N ASP A 189 -19.04 3.00 -37.03
CA ASP A 189 -18.59 2.30 -38.23
C ASP A 189 -17.09 2.56 -38.44
N ILE A 190 -16.26 1.52 -38.28
CA ILE A 190 -14.80 1.61 -38.35
C ILE A 190 -14.30 1.69 -39.82
N ASP A 191 -15.19 1.62 -40.80
CA ASP A 191 -14.82 1.60 -42.23
C ASP A 191 -14.46 2.98 -42.80
N ASN A 192 -14.41 4.05 -42.02
CA ASN A 192 -14.09 5.41 -42.49
C ASN A 192 -12.77 6.00 -41.95
N LEU A 193 -11.81 5.16 -41.54
CA LEU A 193 -10.51 5.61 -40.96
C LEU A 193 -9.30 5.08 -41.77
N TYR A 194 -9.45 4.94 -43.11
CA TYR A 194 -8.31 4.78 -44.03
C TYR A 194 -8.42 5.74 -45.20
#